data_b148128235affaadcb1ddc4c222976b6
#
_entry.id   b148128235affaadcb1ddc4c222976b6
#
_cell.length_a   1.000
_cell.length_b   1.000
_cell.length_c   1.000
_cell.angle_alpha   90.00
_cell.angle_beta   90.00
_cell.angle_gamma   90.00
#
_symmetry.space_group_name_H-M   'P 1'
#
loop_
_entity.id
_entity.type
_entity.pdbx_description
1 polymer ?
#
loop_
_entity_poly.entity_id
_entity_poly.type
_entity_poly.pdbx_seq_one_letter_code
_entity_poly.pdbx_strand_id
1 'polypeptide(L)'
;MITAYNAKNIADRINEQDAWTLLEKKIKEKALLGEYFYEYDEEKEGAKFKEAPKEVRRILETAGYTVKYSRCPDAWGWGYAPTYHGRYMIRWE
;
A
#
# COMPACT_ATOMS: atom_id res chain seq x y z
N MET A 1 13.89 -31.19 -2.43
CA MET A 1 14.55 -30.03 -3.06
C MET A 1 13.56 -29.30 -3.96
N ILE A 2 13.42 -27.99 -3.78
CA ILE A 2 12.51 -27.18 -4.60
C ILE A 2 13.15 -26.99 -5.99
N THR A 3 12.40 -27.31 -7.06
CA THR A 3 12.90 -27.08 -8.41
C THR A 3 12.91 -25.59 -8.72
N ALA A 4 13.72 -25.19 -9.71
CA ALA A 4 13.75 -23.80 -10.16
C ALA A 4 12.38 -23.31 -10.64
N TYR A 5 11.62 -24.19 -11.27
CA TYR A 5 10.24 -23.90 -11.70
C TYR A 5 9.33 -23.59 -10.50
N ASN A 6 9.40 -24.41 -9.45
CA ASN A 6 8.59 -24.20 -8.25
C ASN A 6 9.03 -22.95 -7.51
N ALA A 7 10.34 -22.69 -7.43
CA ALA A 7 10.84 -21.46 -6.82
C ALA A 7 10.35 -20.21 -7.54
N LYS A 8 10.34 -20.24 -8.87
CA LYS A 8 9.81 -19.15 -9.68
C LYS A 8 8.31 -18.95 -9.44
N ASN A 9 7.53 -20.02 -9.39
CA ASN A 9 6.10 -19.95 -9.14
C ASN A 9 5.80 -19.36 -7.75
N ILE A 10 6.58 -19.72 -6.73
CA ILE A 10 6.43 -19.17 -5.39
C ILE A 10 6.77 -17.67 -5.41
N ALA A 11 7.86 -17.30 -6.07
CA ALA A 11 8.27 -15.90 -6.20
C ALA A 11 7.24 -15.08 -6.96
N ASP A 12 6.71 -15.62 -8.07
CA ASP A 12 5.67 -14.97 -8.86
C ASP A 12 4.39 -14.77 -8.03
N ARG A 13 4.00 -15.75 -7.24
CA ARG A 13 2.85 -15.62 -6.33
C ARG A 13 3.05 -14.55 -5.28
N ILE A 14 4.24 -14.45 -4.72
CA ILE A 14 4.58 -13.42 -3.73
C ILE A 14 4.57 -12.03 -4.39
N ASN A 15 5.12 -11.94 -5.60
CA ASN A 15 5.13 -10.69 -6.36
C ASN A 15 3.75 -10.30 -6.89
N GLU A 16 2.91 -11.29 -7.16
CA GLU A 16 1.51 -11.10 -7.52
C GLU A 16 0.62 -10.95 -6.30
N GLN A 17 1.16 -11.17 -5.10
CA GLN A 17 0.43 -10.86 -3.90
C GLN A 17 0.08 -9.39 -3.92
N ASP A 18 -1.17 -9.21 -4.15
CA ASP A 18 -1.89 -8.01 -4.26
C ASP A 18 -1.45 -7.03 -3.16
N ALA A 19 -1.33 -5.78 -3.53
CA ALA A 19 -1.12 -4.71 -2.57
C ALA A 19 -2.11 -4.78 -1.41
N TRP A 20 -3.31 -5.29 -1.65
CA TRP A 20 -4.35 -5.48 -0.64
C TRP A 20 -3.93 -6.47 0.45
N THR A 21 -3.31 -7.59 0.08
CA THR A 21 -2.84 -8.58 1.06
C THR A 21 -1.74 -8.00 1.93
N LEU A 22 -0.81 -7.25 1.34
CA LEU A 22 0.26 -6.57 2.08
C LEU A 22 -0.31 -5.49 3.00
N LEU A 23 -1.29 -4.74 2.52
CA LEU A 23 -1.96 -3.70 3.31
C LEU A 23 -2.68 -4.30 4.52
N GLU A 24 -3.43 -5.39 4.33
CA GLU A 24 -4.11 -6.09 5.42
C GLU A 24 -3.12 -6.58 6.47
N LYS A 25 -1.99 -7.14 6.04
CA LYS A 25 -0.93 -7.58 6.94
C LYS A 25 -0.39 -6.42 7.77
N LYS A 26 -0.14 -5.28 7.16
CA LYS A 26 0.35 -4.08 7.84
C LYS A 26 -0.68 -3.52 8.82
N ILE A 27 -1.94 -3.48 8.43
CA ILE A 27 -3.03 -3.05 9.32
C ILE A 27 -3.12 -3.97 10.54
N LYS A 28 -3.04 -5.28 10.32
CA LYS A 28 -3.07 -6.27 11.39
C LYS A 28 -1.89 -6.10 12.35
N GLU A 29 -0.69 -5.90 11.82
CA GLU A 29 0.50 -5.65 12.64
C GLU A 29 0.32 -4.40 13.50
N LYS A 30 -0.20 -3.32 12.94
CA LYS A 30 -0.45 -2.07 13.67
C LYS A 30 -1.54 -2.24 14.73
N ALA A 31 -2.61 -2.94 14.40
CA ALA A 31 -3.68 -3.22 15.36
C ALA A 31 -3.18 -4.05 16.54
N LEU A 32 -2.31 -5.02 16.30
CA LEU A 32 -1.70 -5.83 17.35
C LEU A 32 -0.77 -5.02 18.27
N LEU A 33 -0.24 -3.89 17.79
CA LEU A 33 0.53 -2.95 18.59
C LEU A 33 -0.34 -1.95 19.35
N GLY A 34 -1.66 -2.05 19.22
CA GLY A 34 -2.60 -1.14 19.85
C GLY A 34 -2.80 0.17 19.09
N GLU A 35 -2.36 0.26 17.88
CA GLU A 35 -2.54 1.44 17.06
C GLU A 35 -3.86 1.38 16.29
N TYR A 36 -4.41 2.55 15.94
CA TYR A 36 -5.70 2.69 15.27
C TYR A 36 -5.60 3.26 13.86
N PHE A 37 -4.39 3.34 13.33
CA PHE A 37 -4.15 3.89 11.99
C PHE A 37 -2.93 3.26 11.35
N TYR A 38 -2.89 3.32 10.03
CA TYR A 38 -1.73 2.98 9.23
C TYR A 38 -1.60 3.98 8.09
N GLU A 39 -0.39 4.47 7.86
CA GLU A 39 -0.08 5.36 6.76
C GLU A 39 0.62 4.57 5.65
N TYR A 40 -0.04 4.45 4.53
CA TYR A 40 0.54 3.84 3.33
C TYR A 40 1.14 4.94 2.47
N ASP A 41 2.46 4.98 2.41
CA ASP A 41 3.21 5.98 1.64
C ASP A 41 3.81 5.33 0.40
N GLU A 42 3.35 5.73 -0.78
CA GLU A 42 3.81 5.18 -2.05
C GLU A 42 5.29 5.47 -2.34
N GLU A 43 5.88 6.48 -1.70
CA GLU A 43 7.31 6.75 -1.81
C GLU A 43 8.13 5.64 -1.15
N LYS A 44 7.68 5.14 0.00
CA LYS A 44 8.37 4.11 0.77
C LYS A 44 8.05 2.70 0.30
N GLU A 45 6.82 2.46 -0.05
CA GLU A 45 6.31 1.12 -0.35
C GLU A 45 6.04 0.88 -1.83
N GLY A 46 6.10 1.93 -2.64
CA GLY A 46 5.81 1.86 -4.06
C GLY A 46 4.32 1.94 -4.37
N ALA A 47 4.00 2.31 -5.59
CA ALA A 47 2.63 2.38 -6.09
C ALA A 47 2.19 0.97 -6.52
N LYS A 48 1.77 0.16 -5.58
CA LYS A 48 1.43 -1.26 -5.81
C LYS A 48 -0.03 -1.51 -6.16
N PHE A 49 -0.90 -0.55 -5.88
CA PHE A 49 -2.32 -0.69 -6.20
C PHE A 49 -2.54 -0.55 -7.69
N LYS A 50 -3.29 -1.50 -8.27
CA LYS A 50 -3.71 -1.45 -9.66
C LYS A 50 -4.87 -0.48 -9.86
N GLU A 51 -5.66 -0.30 -8.83
CA GLU A 51 -6.82 0.56 -8.81
C GLU A 51 -6.41 2.03 -8.67
N ALA A 52 -7.22 2.93 -9.21
CA ALA A 52 -7.04 4.36 -9.00
C ALA A 52 -7.22 4.71 -7.52
N PRO A 53 -6.58 5.78 -7.02
CA PRO A 53 -6.70 6.18 -5.61
C PRO A 53 -8.14 6.32 -5.13
N LYS A 54 -9.03 6.81 -5.97
CA LYS A 54 -10.45 6.94 -5.66
C LYS A 54 -11.11 5.60 -5.40
N GLU A 55 -10.77 4.57 -6.18
CA GLU A 55 -11.28 3.21 -6.00
C GLU A 55 -10.70 2.55 -4.75
N VAL A 56 -9.41 2.71 -4.50
CA VAL A 56 -8.76 2.21 -3.29
C VAL A 56 -9.47 2.75 -2.05
N ARG A 57 -9.71 4.05 -2.04
CA ARG A 57 -10.43 4.72 -0.95
C ARG A 57 -11.85 4.17 -0.79
N ARG A 58 -12.57 4.00 -1.88
CA ARG A 58 -13.94 3.47 -1.86
C ARG A 58 -14.00 2.06 -1.27
N ILE A 59 -13.10 1.19 -1.69
CA ILE A 59 -13.04 -0.19 -1.21
C ILE A 59 -12.76 -0.22 0.30
N LEU A 60 -11.81 0.57 0.77
CA LEU A 60 -11.48 0.65 2.20
C LEU A 60 -12.61 1.25 3.02
N GLU A 61 -13.26 2.28 2.53
CA GLU A 61 -14.40 2.89 3.21
C GLU A 61 -15.58 1.91 3.30
N THR A 62 -15.81 1.12 2.26
CA THR A 62 -16.83 0.07 2.26
C THR A 62 -16.54 -0.99 3.32
N ALA A 63 -15.26 -1.27 3.60
CA ALA A 63 -14.85 -2.19 4.66
C ALA A 63 -14.90 -1.58 6.06
N GLY A 64 -15.26 -0.31 6.19
CA GLY A 64 -15.40 0.36 7.49
C GLY A 64 -14.25 1.24 7.91
N TYR A 65 -13.23 1.41 7.07
CA TYR A 65 -12.11 2.28 7.36
C TYR A 65 -12.41 3.73 6.99
N THR A 66 -11.75 4.65 7.69
CA THR A 66 -11.71 6.07 7.30
C THR A 66 -10.39 6.30 6.56
N VAL A 67 -10.47 6.82 5.36
CA VAL A 67 -9.30 6.99 4.49
C VAL A 67 -9.17 8.42 4.04
N LYS A 68 -7.97 8.98 4.22
CA LYS A 68 -7.58 10.27 3.62
C LYS A 68 -6.46 10.02 2.62
N TYR A 69 -6.65 10.51 1.41
CA TYR A 69 -5.62 10.47 0.37
C TYR A 69 -5.03 11.86 0.19
N SER A 70 -3.71 11.94 0.15
CA SER A 70 -2.97 13.18 -0.09
C SER A 70 -1.89 12.95 -1.13
N ARG A 71 -1.65 13.95 -1.97
CA ARG A 71 -0.50 13.94 -2.88
C ARG A 71 0.60 14.79 -2.23
N CYS A 72 1.74 14.16 -2.00
CA CYS A 72 2.88 14.80 -1.36
C CYS A 72 4.02 14.96 -2.37
N PRO A 73 4.77 16.06 -2.33
CA PRO A 73 5.95 16.20 -3.17
C PRO A 73 7.01 15.19 -2.75
N ASP A 74 7.70 14.63 -3.75
CA ASP A 74 8.81 13.70 -3.48
C ASP A 74 9.98 14.45 -2.86
N ALA A 75 10.64 13.81 -1.87
CA ALA A 75 11.77 14.38 -1.18
C ALA A 75 12.98 14.62 -2.11
N TRP A 76 13.02 13.95 -3.24
CA TRP A 76 14.10 14.02 -4.22
C TRP A 76 13.68 14.70 -5.52
N GLY A 77 12.79 15.66 -5.43
CA GLY A 77 12.39 16.44 -6.58
C GLY A 77 13.57 17.25 -7.12
N TRP A 78 14.22 16.72 -8.15
CA TRP A 78 15.27 17.44 -8.85
C TRP A 78 14.65 18.23 -9.99
N GLY A 79 14.76 19.54 -9.91
CA GLY A 79 14.65 20.35 -11.08
C GLY A 79 13.26 20.77 -11.47
N TYR A 80 12.99 20.74 -12.73
CA TYR A 80 11.98 21.54 -13.40
C TYR A 80 10.56 21.00 -13.36
N ALA A 81 10.39 19.76 -12.90
CA ALA A 81 9.07 19.14 -12.75
C ALA A 81 9.00 18.42 -11.41
N PRO A 82 8.30 18.98 -10.41
CA PRO A 82 8.13 18.29 -9.14
C PRO A 82 7.36 17.00 -9.37
N THR A 83 7.90 15.89 -8.87
CA THR A 83 7.20 14.62 -8.83
C THR A 83 6.45 14.49 -7.52
N TYR A 84 5.31 13.80 -7.56
CA TYR A 84 4.44 13.63 -6.40
C TYR A 84 4.18 12.15 -6.19
N HIS A 85 3.99 11.79 -4.94
CA HIS A 85 3.58 10.44 -4.56
C HIS A 85 2.27 10.50 -3.76
N GLY A 86 1.52 9.40 -3.76
CA GLY A 86 0.31 9.28 -2.99
C GLY A 86 0.57 8.81 -1.57
N ARG A 87 -0.21 9.30 -0.65
CA ARG A 87 -0.18 8.88 0.75
C ARG A 87 -1.61 8.62 1.22
N TYR A 88 -1.84 7.42 1.74
CA TYR A 88 -3.13 7.03 2.29
C TYR A 88 -3.02 6.96 3.80
N MET A 89 -3.84 7.73 4.49
CA MET A 89 -4.01 7.61 5.94
C MET A 89 -5.25 6.77 6.19
N ILE A 90 -5.06 5.56 6.67
CA ILE A 90 -6.13 4.58 6.90
C ILE A 90 -6.35 4.43 8.39
N ARG A 91 -7.58 4.64 8.83
CA ARG A 91 -7.96 4.56 10.24
C ARG A 91 -9.09 3.56 10.42
N TRP A 92 -9.08 2.90 11.59
CA TRP A 92 -10.13 1.95 11.99
C TRP A 92 -10.67 2.23 13.38
N GLU A 93 -10.54 3.44 13.79
CA GLU A 93 -11.08 3.93 15.04
C GLU A 93 -12.59 4.26 14.93
#